data_609c3bca2e9cb07e27048da23f3f6e18
#
_entry.id   609c3bca2e9cb07e27048da23f3f6e18
#
_cell.length_a   1.000
_cell.length_b   1.000
_cell.length_c   1.000
_cell.angle_alpha   90.00
_cell.angle_beta   90.00
_cell.angle_gamma   90.00
#
_symmetry.space_group_name_H-M   'P 1'
#
loop_
_entity.id
_entity.type
_entity.pdbx_description
1 polymer ?
#
loop_
_entity_poly.entity_id
_entity_poly.type
_entity_poly.pdbx_seq_one_letter_code
_entity_poly.pdbx_strand_id
1 'polypeptide(L)'
;GKMPFWRGDGVGRPLEFGRAIGALTRILSRASRADAQKLLTRDHALEAEAADILYDYVAGQFEAAGDVPSDECIIVENFIDEVGDWRVVLQSPFGARVHAPWAMTVAAQLRQRFSEIDVVWCDDGIVFRVPESDSPPEAEWFIPDPESLEEDVVRALCDTSLFAARFRENAA
;
A
#
# COMPACT_ATOMS: atom_id res chain seq x y z
N GLY A 1 23.44 3.25 24.04
CA GLY A 1 22.01 3.29 24.29
C GLY A 1 21.24 3.37 23.01
N LYS A 2 20.33 2.41 22.74
CA LYS A 2 19.44 2.51 21.60
C LYS A 2 18.43 3.62 21.91
N MET A 3 18.25 4.57 20.98
CA MET A 3 17.18 5.56 21.11
C MET A 3 15.82 4.86 21.21
N PRO A 4 14.95 5.27 22.15
CA PRO A 4 13.60 4.72 22.23
C PRO A 4 12.85 5.05 20.94
N PHE A 5 12.33 4.02 20.29
CA PHE A 5 11.59 4.15 19.05
C PHE A 5 10.11 4.32 19.41
N TRP A 6 9.67 5.55 19.51
CA TRP A 6 8.25 5.87 19.62
C TRP A 6 7.66 5.94 18.22
N ARG A 7 7.14 4.84 17.71
CA ARG A 7 6.09 4.91 16.71
C ARG A 7 4.78 4.89 17.49
N GLY A 8 4.02 5.98 17.40
CA GLY A 8 2.62 5.92 17.82
C GLY A 8 1.96 4.72 17.13
N ASP A 9 1.26 3.89 17.89
CA ASP A 9 0.46 2.80 17.33
C ASP A 9 -0.67 3.44 16.52
N GLY A 10 -0.38 3.83 15.28
CA GLY A 10 -1.38 4.24 14.31
C GLY A 10 -2.30 3.05 14.07
N VAL A 11 -3.59 3.21 14.37
CA VAL A 11 -4.57 2.13 14.23
C VAL A 11 -4.71 1.69 12.78
N GLY A 12 -4.21 2.49 11.84
CA GLY A 12 -4.36 2.30 10.39
C GLY A 12 -5.79 2.58 9.92
N ARG A 13 -5.94 2.78 8.63
CA ARG A 13 -7.24 2.98 7.98
C ARG A 13 -8.06 1.68 8.06
N PRO A 14 -9.33 1.72 8.52
CA PRO A 14 -10.25 0.58 8.40
C PRO A 14 -10.48 0.21 6.92
N LEU A 15 -10.61 -1.09 6.64
CA LEU A 15 -10.80 -1.61 5.27
C LEU A 15 -12.02 -0.98 4.57
N GLU A 16 -13.13 -0.84 5.30
CA GLU A 16 -14.38 -0.27 4.77
C GLU A 16 -14.19 1.17 4.35
N PHE A 17 -13.44 1.95 5.12
CA PHE A 17 -13.09 3.33 4.77
C PHE A 17 -12.14 3.38 3.57
N GLY A 18 -11.15 2.49 3.53
CA GLY A 18 -10.26 2.35 2.37
C GLY A 18 -11.03 2.01 1.09
N ARG A 19 -11.97 1.07 1.16
CA ARG A 19 -12.88 0.75 0.03
C ARG A 19 -13.73 1.95 -0.41
N ALA A 20 -14.24 2.72 0.52
CA ALA A 20 -15.03 3.92 0.19
C ALA A 20 -14.17 4.98 -0.52
N ILE A 21 -12.93 5.21 -0.07
CA ILE A 21 -11.96 6.07 -0.77
C ILE A 21 -11.70 5.53 -2.17
N GLY A 22 -11.40 4.23 -2.30
CA GLY A 22 -11.14 3.60 -3.58
C GLY A 22 -12.32 3.68 -4.55
N ALA A 23 -13.55 3.49 -4.06
CA ALA A 23 -14.76 3.68 -4.86
C ALA A 23 -14.91 5.12 -5.35
N LEU A 24 -14.64 6.11 -4.49
CA LEU A 24 -14.66 7.52 -4.90
C LEU A 24 -13.58 7.80 -5.97
N THR A 25 -12.36 7.33 -5.78
CA THR A 25 -11.26 7.50 -6.73
C THR A 25 -11.63 6.90 -8.10
N ARG A 26 -12.21 5.70 -8.13
CA ARG A 26 -12.69 5.04 -9.34
C ARG A 26 -13.81 5.83 -10.03
N ILE A 27 -14.74 6.40 -9.27
CA ILE A 27 -15.82 7.25 -9.83
C ILE A 27 -15.21 8.50 -10.47
N LEU A 28 -14.30 9.16 -9.77
CA LEU A 28 -13.66 10.40 -10.25
C LEU A 28 -12.82 10.18 -11.51
N SER A 29 -12.08 9.06 -11.59
CA SER A 29 -11.24 8.75 -12.76
C SER A 29 -12.04 8.54 -14.06
N ARG A 30 -13.33 8.20 -13.93
CA ARG A 30 -14.23 7.95 -15.06
C ARG A 30 -15.20 9.10 -15.33
N ALA A 31 -15.26 10.09 -14.45
CA ALA A 31 -16.18 11.22 -14.55
C ALA A 31 -15.63 12.34 -15.43
N SER A 32 -16.52 13.13 -16.02
CA SER A 32 -16.13 14.44 -16.54
C SER A 32 -15.79 15.39 -15.39
N ARG A 33 -14.93 16.39 -15.62
CA ARG A 33 -14.62 17.43 -14.62
C ARG A 33 -15.89 18.05 -14.02
N ALA A 34 -16.87 18.36 -14.86
CA ALA A 34 -18.11 19.00 -14.43
C ALA A 34 -18.96 18.09 -13.51
N ASP A 35 -18.99 16.78 -13.79
CA ASP A 35 -19.71 15.82 -12.99
C ASP A 35 -18.97 15.52 -11.68
N ALA A 36 -17.65 15.40 -11.72
CA ALA A 36 -16.80 15.25 -10.54
C ALA A 36 -16.96 16.45 -9.60
N GLN A 37 -16.92 17.68 -10.11
CA GLN A 37 -17.10 18.88 -9.33
C GLN A 37 -18.49 18.93 -8.66
N LYS A 38 -19.56 18.58 -9.39
CA LYS A 38 -20.92 18.48 -8.81
C LYS A 38 -20.99 17.44 -7.70
N LEU A 39 -20.42 16.24 -7.91
CA LEU A 39 -20.39 15.18 -6.92
C LEU A 39 -19.66 15.64 -5.66
N LEU A 40 -18.44 16.17 -5.80
CA LEU A 40 -17.59 16.56 -4.70
C LEU A 40 -18.16 17.73 -3.89
N THR A 41 -18.74 18.72 -4.55
CA THR A 41 -19.31 19.88 -3.86
C THR A 41 -20.63 19.56 -3.19
N ARG A 42 -21.52 18.80 -3.83
CA ARG A 42 -22.85 18.51 -3.30
C ARG A 42 -22.85 17.39 -2.27
N ASP A 43 -22.17 16.28 -2.57
CA ASP A 43 -22.29 15.05 -1.78
C ASP A 43 -21.14 14.87 -0.77
N HIS A 44 -20.00 15.54 -1.02
CA HIS A 44 -18.83 15.49 -0.14
C HIS A 44 -18.48 16.84 0.50
N ALA A 45 -19.30 17.86 0.29
CA ALA A 45 -19.16 19.17 0.91
C ALA A 45 -17.79 19.85 0.68
N LEU A 46 -17.10 19.55 -0.43
CA LEU A 46 -15.87 20.23 -0.79
C LEU A 46 -16.15 21.60 -1.38
N GLU A 47 -15.26 22.56 -1.12
CA GLU A 47 -15.20 23.81 -1.86
C GLU A 47 -14.85 23.57 -3.32
N ALA A 48 -15.29 24.43 -4.24
CA ALA A 48 -15.10 24.24 -5.69
C ALA A 48 -13.62 24.09 -6.07
N GLU A 49 -12.75 24.90 -5.46
CA GLU A 49 -11.29 24.82 -5.69
C GLU A 49 -10.70 23.51 -5.22
N ALA A 50 -11.10 23.03 -4.03
CA ALA A 50 -10.65 21.74 -3.49
C ALA A 50 -11.15 20.58 -4.34
N ALA A 51 -12.37 20.66 -4.89
CA ALA A 51 -12.93 19.67 -5.79
C ALA A 51 -12.16 19.59 -7.09
N ASP A 52 -11.75 20.72 -7.66
CA ASP A 52 -10.93 20.78 -8.88
C ASP A 52 -9.54 20.19 -8.64
N ILE A 53 -8.87 20.52 -7.53
CA ILE A 53 -7.55 19.98 -7.17
C ILE A 53 -7.62 18.45 -7.01
N LEU A 54 -8.65 17.95 -6.32
CA LEU A 54 -8.81 16.50 -6.13
C LEU A 54 -9.08 15.80 -7.47
N TYR A 55 -9.90 16.38 -8.33
CA TYR A 55 -10.13 15.84 -9.67
C TYR A 55 -8.84 15.79 -10.49
N ASP A 56 -8.07 16.89 -10.51
CA ASP A 56 -6.81 16.95 -11.26
C ASP A 56 -5.79 15.93 -10.75
N TYR A 57 -5.72 15.71 -9.45
CA TYR A 57 -4.87 14.68 -8.86
C TYR A 57 -5.23 13.27 -9.36
N VAL A 58 -6.53 12.92 -9.33
CA VAL A 58 -7.01 11.60 -9.77
C VAL A 58 -6.86 11.45 -11.29
N ALA A 59 -7.21 12.48 -12.06
CA ALA A 59 -7.07 12.46 -13.52
C ALA A 59 -5.61 12.36 -13.96
N GLY A 60 -4.69 13.06 -13.28
CA GLY A 60 -3.26 12.96 -13.54
C GLY A 60 -2.70 11.56 -13.24
N GLN A 61 -3.15 10.91 -12.19
CA GLN A 61 -2.77 9.52 -11.91
C GLN A 61 -3.28 8.57 -13.00
N PHE A 62 -4.55 8.74 -13.42
CA PHE A 62 -5.12 7.93 -14.50
C PHE A 62 -4.36 8.13 -15.82
N GLU A 63 -4.00 9.36 -16.16
CA GLU A 63 -3.24 9.67 -17.36
C GLU A 63 -1.83 9.06 -17.34
N ALA A 64 -1.17 9.06 -16.18
CA ALA A 64 0.18 8.54 -16.01
C ALA A 64 0.25 7.01 -16.01
N ALA A 65 -0.68 6.32 -15.32
CA ALA A 65 -0.63 4.88 -15.07
C ALA A 65 -1.67 4.07 -15.88
N GLY A 66 -2.61 4.73 -16.57
CA GLY A 66 -3.70 4.08 -17.32
C GLY A 66 -4.87 3.64 -16.44
N ASP A 67 -4.73 3.65 -15.13
CA ASP A 67 -5.77 3.39 -14.13
C ASP A 67 -5.40 4.06 -12.79
N VAL A 68 -6.27 3.96 -11.78
CA VAL A 68 -6.06 4.51 -10.44
C VAL A 68 -6.19 3.44 -9.37
N PRO A 69 -5.45 3.54 -8.25
CA PRO A 69 -5.67 2.70 -7.09
C PRO A 69 -7.11 2.88 -6.60
N SER A 70 -7.85 1.77 -6.51
CA SER A 70 -9.29 1.83 -6.21
C SER A 70 -9.75 0.62 -5.39
N ASP A 71 -11.06 0.55 -5.14
CA ASP A 71 -11.69 -0.63 -4.53
C ASP A 71 -11.66 -1.88 -5.43
N GLU A 72 -11.36 -1.71 -6.73
CA GLU A 72 -11.32 -2.76 -7.74
C GLU A 72 -9.95 -2.92 -8.41
N CYS A 73 -9.02 -1.99 -8.19
CA CYS A 73 -7.72 -1.97 -8.86
C CYS A 73 -6.58 -1.67 -7.89
N ILE A 74 -5.51 -2.45 -7.97
CA ILE A 74 -4.22 -2.21 -7.32
C ILE A 74 -3.22 -1.92 -8.43
N ILE A 75 -2.49 -0.81 -8.31
CA ILE A 75 -1.43 -0.45 -9.26
C ILE A 75 -0.10 -0.99 -8.72
N VAL A 76 0.64 -1.67 -9.58
CA VAL A 76 2.02 -2.11 -9.28
C VAL A 76 2.96 -1.39 -10.21
N GLU A 77 3.81 -0.54 -9.65
CA GLU A 77 4.85 0.18 -10.37
C GLU A 77 6.22 -0.34 -9.96
N ASN A 78 7.15 -0.42 -10.91
CA ASN A 78 8.53 -0.73 -10.59
C ASN A 78 9.48 0.23 -11.28
N PHE A 79 10.56 0.58 -10.61
CA PHE A 79 11.64 1.41 -11.14
C PHE A 79 12.96 1.09 -10.43
N ILE A 80 14.07 1.47 -11.04
CA ILE A 80 15.40 1.33 -10.45
C ILE A 80 15.73 2.63 -9.71
N ASP A 81 16.18 2.51 -8.46
CA ASP A 81 16.60 3.66 -7.66
C ASP A 81 18.04 4.09 -7.95
N GLU A 82 18.51 5.14 -7.25
CA GLU A 82 19.84 5.74 -7.46
C GLU A 82 21.01 4.80 -7.13
N VAL A 83 20.79 3.73 -6.37
CA VAL A 83 21.80 2.73 -6.00
C VAL A 83 21.73 1.47 -6.85
N GLY A 84 20.77 1.38 -7.77
CA GLY A 84 20.62 0.26 -8.70
C GLY A 84 19.61 -0.80 -8.26
N ASP A 85 18.98 -0.64 -7.09
CA ASP A 85 17.97 -1.58 -6.61
C ASP A 85 16.59 -1.32 -7.21
N TRP A 86 15.82 -2.38 -7.39
CA TRP A 86 14.44 -2.28 -7.79
C TRP A 86 13.57 -1.78 -6.65
N ARG A 87 12.75 -0.78 -6.93
CA ARG A 87 11.63 -0.35 -6.10
C ARG A 87 10.33 -0.85 -6.72
N VAL A 88 9.61 -1.67 -5.97
CA VAL A 88 8.29 -2.15 -6.37
C VAL A 88 7.26 -1.53 -5.43
N VAL A 89 6.39 -0.72 -6.00
CA VAL A 89 5.37 0.06 -5.28
C VAL A 89 4.00 -0.52 -5.59
N LEU A 90 3.32 -1.03 -4.57
CA LEU A 90 1.92 -1.42 -4.66
C LEU A 90 1.07 -0.28 -4.10
N GLN A 91 0.32 0.36 -4.97
CA GLN A 91 -0.62 1.42 -4.60
C GLN A 91 -2.01 0.83 -4.38
N SER A 92 -2.55 1.02 -3.19
CA SER A 92 -3.82 0.42 -2.77
C SER A 92 -4.45 1.24 -1.64
N PRO A 93 -5.77 1.49 -1.65
CA PRO A 93 -6.44 2.30 -0.63
C PRO A 93 -6.81 1.50 0.64
N PHE A 94 -6.54 0.20 0.72
CA PHE A 94 -7.12 -0.70 1.71
C PHE A 94 -6.61 -0.52 3.14
N GLY A 95 -5.55 0.26 3.34
CA GLY A 95 -5.05 0.64 4.66
C GLY A 95 -3.99 -0.30 5.25
N ALA A 96 -3.24 0.23 6.20
CA ALA A 96 -2.09 -0.47 6.80
C ALA A 96 -2.46 -1.79 7.49
N ARG A 97 -3.72 -1.98 7.92
CA ARG A 97 -4.19 -3.24 8.48
C ARG A 97 -4.20 -4.39 7.48
N VAL A 98 -4.40 -4.08 6.19
CA VAL A 98 -4.30 -5.03 5.08
C VAL A 98 -2.86 -5.11 4.59
N HIS A 99 -2.21 -3.97 4.45
CA HIS A 99 -0.87 -3.90 3.89
C HIS A 99 0.21 -4.53 4.78
N ALA A 100 0.09 -4.43 6.11
CA ALA A 100 1.09 -4.98 7.01
C ALA A 100 1.24 -6.51 6.91
N PRO A 101 0.19 -7.34 7.07
CA PRO A 101 0.30 -8.78 6.90
C PRO A 101 0.70 -9.17 5.47
N TRP A 102 0.18 -8.49 4.46
CA TRP A 102 0.59 -8.69 3.08
C TRP A 102 2.09 -8.46 2.89
N ALA A 103 2.59 -7.30 3.30
CA ALA A 103 4.00 -6.93 3.21
C ALA A 103 4.92 -7.93 3.91
N MET A 104 4.53 -8.39 5.11
CA MET A 104 5.31 -9.37 5.87
C MET A 104 5.40 -10.71 5.16
N THR A 105 4.29 -11.22 4.64
CA THR A 105 4.23 -12.51 3.93
C THR A 105 5.08 -12.46 2.66
N VAL A 106 4.88 -11.45 1.82
CA VAL A 106 5.64 -11.28 0.58
C VAL A 106 7.14 -11.11 0.88
N ALA A 107 7.51 -10.28 1.86
CA ALA A 107 8.91 -10.11 2.23
C ALA A 107 9.55 -11.42 2.70
N ALA A 108 8.83 -12.25 3.47
CA ALA A 108 9.32 -13.56 3.90
C ALA A 108 9.53 -14.52 2.72
N GLN A 109 8.64 -14.51 1.73
CA GLN A 109 8.79 -15.31 0.50
C GLN A 109 9.95 -14.81 -0.36
N LEU A 110 10.07 -13.50 -0.56
CA LEU A 110 11.15 -12.91 -1.36
C LEU A 110 12.55 -13.14 -0.75
N ARG A 111 12.68 -13.17 0.60
CA ARG A 111 13.94 -13.49 1.29
C ARG A 111 14.46 -14.92 1.04
N GLN A 112 13.63 -15.80 0.49
CA GLN A 112 14.07 -17.12 0.04
C GLN A 112 14.82 -17.05 -1.30
N ARG A 113 14.62 -15.99 -2.07
CA ARG A 113 15.23 -15.77 -3.41
C ARG A 113 16.33 -14.72 -3.39
N PHE A 114 16.19 -13.70 -2.54
CA PHE A 114 17.07 -12.55 -2.45
C PHE A 114 17.70 -12.46 -1.06
N SER A 115 18.95 -12.05 -0.99
CA SER A 115 19.71 -11.97 0.27
C SER A 115 19.16 -10.90 1.24
N GLU A 116 18.58 -9.84 0.68
CA GLU A 116 18.09 -8.70 1.46
C GLU A 116 16.83 -8.14 0.81
N ILE A 117 15.77 -7.99 1.61
CA ILE A 117 14.51 -7.37 1.21
C ILE A 117 14.11 -6.39 2.29
N ASP A 118 14.02 -5.12 1.91
CA ASP A 118 13.39 -4.10 2.75
C ASP A 118 11.95 -3.89 2.32
N VAL A 119 11.08 -3.64 3.29
CA VAL A 119 9.67 -3.36 3.03
C VAL A 119 9.16 -2.28 3.96
N VAL A 120 8.39 -1.36 3.39
CA VAL A 120 7.67 -0.30 4.12
C VAL A 120 6.23 -0.30 3.65
N TRP A 121 5.30 -0.05 4.57
CA TRP A 121 3.88 0.07 4.25
C TRP A 121 3.24 1.24 4.98
N CYS A 122 2.16 1.74 4.39
CA CYS A 122 1.30 2.76 4.97
C CYS A 122 -0.16 2.47 4.60
N ASP A 123 -1.06 3.42 4.86
CA ASP A 123 -2.47 3.27 4.49
C ASP A 123 -2.73 3.27 2.97
N ASP A 124 -1.78 3.77 2.18
CA ASP A 124 -1.95 3.97 0.74
C ASP A 124 -1.15 2.98 -0.12
N GLY A 125 -0.40 2.06 0.51
CA GLY A 125 0.33 1.04 -0.23
C GLY A 125 1.51 0.42 0.49
N ILE A 126 2.29 -0.33 -0.30
CA ILE A 126 3.48 -1.07 0.14
C ILE A 126 4.62 -0.76 -0.82
N VAL A 127 5.82 -0.55 -0.30
CA VAL A 127 7.04 -0.40 -1.10
C VAL A 127 8.03 -1.49 -0.71
N PHE A 128 8.46 -2.27 -1.70
CA PHE A 128 9.54 -3.24 -1.55
C PHE A 128 10.80 -2.70 -2.20
N ARG A 129 11.93 -2.91 -1.54
CA ARG A 129 13.25 -2.80 -2.15
C ARG A 129 13.77 -4.21 -2.41
N VAL A 130 14.07 -4.49 -3.66
CA VAL A 130 14.59 -5.77 -4.15
C VAL A 130 15.97 -5.51 -4.73
N PRO A 131 17.01 -6.29 -4.39
CA PRO A 131 18.34 -6.12 -4.96
C PRO A 131 18.35 -6.12 -6.48
N GLU A 132 19.36 -5.45 -7.06
CA GLU A 132 19.61 -5.39 -8.49
C GLU A 132 19.48 -6.76 -9.15
N SER A 133 18.81 -6.81 -10.29
CA SER A 133 18.65 -7.99 -11.14
C SER A 133 18.52 -7.59 -12.60
N ASP A 134 18.89 -8.49 -13.52
CA ASP A 134 18.90 -8.24 -14.98
C ASP A 134 17.50 -7.91 -15.55
N SER A 135 16.44 -8.27 -14.85
CA SER A 135 15.06 -8.03 -15.25
C SER A 135 14.23 -7.51 -14.07
N PRO A 136 13.18 -6.70 -14.35
CA PRO A 136 12.30 -6.25 -13.31
C PRO A 136 11.62 -7.44 -12.61
N PRO A 137 11.40 -7.34 -11.28
CA PRO A 137 10.62 -8.33 -10.55
C PRO A 137 9.20 -8.47 -11.13
N GLU A 138 8.73 -9.69 -11.27
CA GLU A 138 7.39 -9.97 -11.77
C GLU A 138 6.33 -9.55 -10.75
N ALA A 139 5.25 -8.91 -11.20
CA ALA A 139 4.21 -8.40 -10.32
C ALA A 139 3.55 -9.51 -9.46
N GLU A 140 3.46 -10.71 -10.00
CA GLU A 140 2.90 -11.89 -9.34
C GLU A 140 3.65 -12.28 -8.06
N TRP A 141 4.94 -11.98 -7.95
CA TRP A 141 5.72 -12.27 -6.74
C TRP A 141 5.27 -11.46 -5.52
N PHE A 142 4.56 -10.37 -5.77
CA PHE A 142 4.08 -9.45 -4.73
C PHE A 142 2.61 -9.70 -4.33
N ILE A 143 1.97 -10.68 -4.94
CA ILE A 143 0.59 -11.10 -4.63
C ILE A 143 0.65 -12.40 -3.82
N PRO A 144 0.26 -12.38 -2.53
CA PRO A 144 0.27 -13.59 -1.71
C PRO A 144 -0.83 -14.56 -2.17
N ASP A 145 -0.57 -15.85 -2.01
CA ASP A 145 -1.57 -16.87 -2.25
C ASP A 145 -2.66 -16.81 -1.17
N PRO A 146 -3.94 -16.59 -1.54
CA PRO A 146 -5.04 -16.53 -0.59
C PRO A 146 -5.23 -17.80 0.24
N GLU A 147 -4.87 -18.98 -0.31
CA GLU A 147 -5.08 -20.26 0.36
C GLU A 147 -4.08 -20.49 1.51
N SER A 148 -2.85 -19.97 1.39
CA SER A 148 -1.81 -20.10 2.41
C SER A 148 -1.64 -18.85 3.27
N LEU A 149 -2.30 -17.74 2.94
CA LEU A 149 -2.04 -16.41 3.50
C LEU A 149 -2.07 -16.39 5.04
N GLU A 150 -3.09 -17.00 5.67
CA GLU A 150 -3.23 -16.99 7.12
C GLU A 150 -2.04 -17.70 7.80
N GLU A 151 -1.66 -18.87 7.30
CA GLU A 151 -0.53 -19.65 7.83
C GLU A 151 0.80 -18.91 7.63
N ASP A 152 0.99 -18.31 6.45
CA ASP A 152 2.19 -17.56 6.12
C ASP A 152 2.32 -16.27 6.96
N VAL A 153 1.22 -15.58 7.23
CA VAL A 153 1.18 -14.42 8.14
C VAL A 153 1.58 -14.84 9.55
N VAL A 154 1.00 -15.92 10.09
CA VAL A 154 1.32 -16.40 11.43
C VAL A 154 2.81 -16.77 11.53
N ARG A 155 3.34 -17.43 10.52
CA ARG A 155 4.76 -17.81 10.46
C ARG A 155 5.66 -16.57 10.39
N ALA A 156 5.35 -15.62 9.50
CA ALA A 156 6.15 -14.41 9.34
C ALA A 156 6.10 -13.48 10.56
N LEU A 157 4.98 -13.46 11.30
CA LEU A 157 4.80 -12.63 12.48
C LEU A 157 5.80 -12.94 13.58
N CYS A 158 6.13 -14.22 13.78
CA CYS A 158 7.04 -14.67 14.85
C CYS A 158 8.44 -14.05 14.75
N ASP A 159 8.88 -13.72 13.55
CA ASP A 159 10.21 -13.16 13.30
C ASP A 159 10.23 -11.62 13.36
N THR A 160 9.09 -10.99 13.67
CA THR A 160 8.99 -9.53 13.69
C THR A 160 9.42 -8.94 15.04
N SER A 161 10.02 -7.74 14.99
CA SER A 161 10.31 -6.97 16.20
C SER A 161 9.05 -6.56 16.95
N LEU A 162 7.92 -6.42 16.26
CA LEU A 162 6.62 -6.13 16.86
C LEU A 162 6.16 -7.30 17.76
N PHE A 163 6.22 -8.53 17.24
CA PHE A 163 5.87 -9.71 18.04
C PHE A 163 6.77 -9.82 19.26
N ALA A 164 8.09 -9.68 19.09
CA ALA A 164 9.03 -9.76 20.19
C ALA A 164 8.80 -8.67 21.27
N ALA A 165 8.36 -7.47 20.87
CA ALA A 165 8.01 -6.38 21.78
C ALA A 165 6.72 -6.71 22.56
N ARG A 166 5.65 -7.10 21.86
CA ARG A 166 4.36 -7.44 22.46
C ARG A 166 4.42 -8.69 23.32
N PHE A 167 5.19 -9.69 22.90
CA PHE A 167 5.41 -10.89 23.72
C PHE A 167 6.06 -10.54 25.07
N ARG A 168 7.09 -9.69 25.06
CA ARG A 168 7.75 -9.24 26.31
C ARG A 168 6.81 -8.42 27.20
N GLU A 169 5.99 -7.54 26.63
CA GLU A 169 5.00 -6.76 27.39
C GLU A 169 3.97 -7.64 28.08
N ASN A 170 3.56 -8.75 27.46
CA ASN A 170 2.55 -9.66 28.01
C ASN A 170 3.15 -10.75 28.92
N ALA A 171 4.46 -10.98 28.88
CA ALA A 171 5.16 -11.97 29.69
C ALA A 171 5.74 -11.40 31.00
N ALA A 172 5.67 -10.09 31.19
CA ALA A 172 6.14 -9.38 32.39
C ALA A 172 5.01 -9.19 33.40
#